data_e8ad784bb1616129b91d2ccf39992d3d
#
_entry.id   e8ad784bb1616129b91d2ccf39992d3d
#
_cell.length_a   1.000
_cell.length_b   1.000
_cell.length_c   1.000
_cell.angle_alpha   90.00
_cell.angle_beta   90.00
_cell.angle_gamma   90.00
#
_symmetry.space_group_name_H-M   'P 1'
#
loop_
_entity.id
_entity.type
_entity.pdbx_description
1 polymer ?
#
loop_
_entity_poly.entity_id
_entity_poly.type
_entity_poly.pdbx_seq_one_letter_code
_entity_poly.pdbx_strand_id
1 'polypeptide(L)'
;MIDVWLPVIRKLKEKNDIKIDFVFPELSSLQHVEKNSDLFSLAEQFSDDVIYRGHSNRWFVAPTLIEALAGFKVSNAGEKMAALSSRLTNGKASKYLILKTIGKYISAISKYFSYIKENFSGQSLYDLSLFKNVNGILCDIIKEHKYTNKELKNELKDVPKFSMLHGLAATWVMDEFICDKFVTKRSDVTVYTMSNLEVSGYKKCFGILDENLVHSGIPRHDSDWIEFICNQSTPVKDDIFDSFVLIIGRPASPYNTPERKKKALRDIYDVVCMKHKLKLVIKRHPKETGDGIDNRIYNEVLGIENYGKSWMYSDMHPFVLGKKSIFSISFFSSVVIDMLAINKPTIEYLNLEGLDLYDSSDSLRDESGNPVFQFRYVNLVLGVSAKLELEQYVESILNQYEMTISPLCSMYKKYFMPFDGASKMVANDIYKRVESHKISQQKDTFVNLNSESKK
;
A
#
# COMPACT_ATOMS: atom_id res chain seq x y z
N MET A 1 1.95 3.53 -2.14
CA MET A 1 3.36 3.99 -2.22
C MET A 1 3.48 5.49 -2.40
N ILE A 2 3.02 6.07 -3.50
CA ILE A 2 3.17 7.51 -3.78
C ILE A 2 2.68 8.37 -2.62
N ASP A 3 1.49 8.12 -2.10
CA ASP A 3 0.87 8.85 -0.99
C ASP A 3 1.76 9.01 0.26
N VAL A 4 2.63 8.04 0.52
CA VAL A 4 3.57 8.07 1.67
C VAL A 4 4.75 9.00 1.40
N TRP A 5 5.22 9.06 0.15
CA TRP A 5 6.38 9.86 -0.25
C TRP A 5 6.04 11.31 -0.63
N LEU A 6 4.82 11.60 -1.08
CA LEU A 6 4.43 12.95 -1.51
C LEU A 6 4.71 14.05 -0.48
N PRO A 7 4.44 13.87 0.84
CA PRO A 7 4.78 14.88 1.84
C PRO A 7 6.29 15.13 1.92
N VAL A 8 7.10 14.06 1.85
CA VAL A 8 8.57 14.15 1.87
C VAL A 8 9.08 14.84 0.61
N ILE A 9 8.53 14.49 -0.55
CA ILE A 9 8.87 15.08 -1.85
C ILE A 9 8.56 16.58 -1.85
N ARG A 10 7.40 16.98 -1.33
CA ARG A 10 7.06 18.38 -1.15
C ARG A 10 8.13 19.11 -0.33
N LYS A 11 8.59 18.53 0.77
CA LYS A 11 9.65 19.12 1.60
C LYS A 11 11.03 19.11 0.93
N LEU A 12 11.32 18.13 0.10
CA LEU A 12 12.53 18.11 -0.73
C LEU A 12 12.49 19.22 -1.78
N LYS A 13 11.37 19.46 -2.43
CA LYS A 13 11.19 20.53 -3.43
C LYS A 13 11.28 21.94 -2.85
N GLU A 14 11.10 22.11 -1.54
CA GLU A 14 11.41 23.39 -0.86
C GLU A 14 12.91 23.74 -0.93
N LYS A 15 13.78 22.76 -1.30
CA LYS A 15 15.19 22.95 -1.60
C LYS A 15 15.35 23.13 -3.11
N ASN A 16 15.75 24.31 -3.55
CA ASN A 16 15.70 24.74 -4.96
C ASN A 16 16.64 23.99 -5.92
N ASP A 17 17.52 23.12 -5.41
CA ASP A 17 18.53 22.39 -6.17
C ASP A 17 18.20 20.91 -6.44
N ILE A 18 17.00 20.47 -6.05
CA ILE A 18 16.59 19.06 -6.18
C ILE A 18 15.65 18.87 -7.37
N LYS A 19 16.06 17.99 -8.29
CA LYS A 19 15.21 17.45 -9.35
C LYS A 19 14.62 16.11 -8.92
N ILE A 20 13.32 15.91 -9.13
CA ILE A 20 12.58 14.70 -8.73
C ILE A 20 11.81 14.17 -9.92
N ASP A 21 12.09 12.93 -10.30
CA ASP A 21 11.38 12.23 -11.37
C ASP A 21 10.61 11.04 -10.78
N PHE A 22 9.33 10.91 -11.13
CA PHE A 22 8.55 9.71 -10.82
C PHE A 22 8.76 8.66 -11.89
N VAL A 23 9.23 7.48 -11.48
CA VAL A 23 9.46 6.36 -12.38
C VAL A 23 8.45 5.24 -12.12
N PHE A 24 7.68 4.90 -13.14
CA PHE A 24 6.75 3.78 -13.12
C PHE A 24 7.36 2.58 -13.85
N PRO A 25 7.83 1.54 -13.13
CA PRO A 25 8.47 0.38 -13.77
C PRO A 25 7.49 -0.50 -14.55
N GLU A 26 6.18 -0.37 -14.29
CA GLU A 26 5.12 -1.13 -14.96
C GLU A 26 3.92 -0.27 -15.32
N LEU A 27 3.29 -0.61 -16.45
CA LEU A 27 2.03 0.02 -16.88
C LEU A 27 0.92 -0.11 -15.84
N SER A 28 0.83 -1.26 -15.18
CA SER A 28 -0.16 -1.50 -14.12
C SER A 28 0.00 -0.53 -12.94
N SER A 29 1.22 -0.17 -12.60
CA SER A 29 1.52 0.79 -11.55
C SER A 29 1.02 2.19 -11.91
N LEU A 30 1.26 2.64 -13.15
CA LEU A 30 0.78 3.92 -13.63
C LEU A 30 -0.75 3.96 -13.71
N GLN A 31 -1.39 2.97 -14.35
CA GLN A 31 -2.85 2.89 -14.46
C GLN A 31 -3.53 2.88 -13.10
N HIS A 32 -2.86 2.34 -12.08
CA HIS A 32 -3.37 2.33 -10.72
C HIS A 32 -3.36 3.72 -10.08
N VAL A 33 -2.34 4.51 -10.38
CA VAL A 33 -2.21 5.89 -9.88
C VAL A 33 -3.12 6.83 -10.67
N GLU A 34 -3.20 6.68 -11.99
CA GLU A 34 -4.10 7.48 -12.85
C GLU A 34 -5.58 7.35 -12.46
N LYS A 35 -6.00 6.17 -11.97
CA LYS A 35 -7.36 5.98 -11.40
C LYS A 35 -7.59 6.78 -10.12
N ASN A 36 -6.54 7.24 -9.47
CA ASN A 36 -6.59 8.15 -8.34
C ASN A 36 -6.09 9.52 -8.79
N SER A 37 -6.97 10.24 -9.49
CA SER A 37 -6.66 11.50 -10.16
C SER A 37 -5.96 12.52 -9.26
N ASP A 38 -6.38 12.60 -8.00
CA ASP A 38 -5.82 13.55 -7.04
C ASP A 38 -4.34 13.24 -6.71
N LEU A 39 -4.03 11.95 -6.45
CA LEU A 39 -2.65 11.54 -6.18
C LEU A 39 -1.75 11.64 -7.42
N PHE A 40 -2.30 11.38 -8.60
CA PHE A 40 -1.54 11.53 -9.85
C PHE A 40 -1.24 13.00 -10.13
N SER A 41 -2.23 13.87 -10.00
CA SER A 41 -2.04 15.31 -10.14
C SER A 41 -1.00 15.88 -9.15
N LEU A 42 -0.99 15.41 -7.92
CA LEU A 42 0.04 15.78 -6.93
C LEU A 42 1.43 15.24 -7.31
N ALA A 43 1.51 14.02 -7.85
CA ALA A 43 2.77 13.48 -8.33
C ALA A 43 3.32 14.31 -9.50
N GLU A 44 2.48 14.73 -10.45
CA GLU A 44 2.87 15.63 -11.53
C GLU A 44 3.28 17.01 -11.01
N GLN A 45 2.54 17.57 -10.04
CA GLN A 45 2.83 18.87 -9.46
C GLN A 45 4.20 18.93 -8.75
N PHE A 46 4.59 17.84 -8.07
CA PHE A 46 5.82 17.79 -7.29
C PHE A 46 7.00 17.13 -8.01
N SER A 47 6.82 16.62 -9.23
CA SER A 47 7.90 16.08 -10.05
C SER A 47 8.36 17.08 -11.11
N ASP A 48 9.58 16.86 -11.57
CA ASP A 48 10.11 17.52 -12.75
C ASP A 48 9.79 16.72 -14.01
N ASP A 49 9.71 15.39 -13.90
CA ASP A 49 9.24 14.51 -14.98
C ASP A 49 8.53 13.26 -14.42
N VAL A 50 7.69 12.66 -15.25
CA VAL A 50 7.06 11.37 -15.01
C VAL A 50 7.55 10.40 -16.07
N ILE A 51 8.28 9.38 -15.64
CA ILE A 51 8.99 8.44 -16.51
C ILE A 51 8.34 7.06 -16.41
N TYR A 52 8.07 6.46 -17.55
CA TYR A 52 7.66 5.08 -17.64
C TYR A 52 8.77 4.22 -18.25
N ARG A 53 9.30 3.26 -17.51
CA ARG A 53 10.41 2.37 -17.90
C ARG A 53 11.62 3.10 -18.49
N GLY A 54 11.94 4.26 -17.97
CA GLY A 54 13.09 5.04 -18.43
C GLY A 54 12.80 5.94 -19.63
N HIS A 55 11.55 6.05 -20.06
CA HIS A 55 11.15 7.00 -21.09
C HIS A 55 10.40 8.18 -20.48
N SER A 56 10.63 9.38 -21.02
CA SER A 56 9.88 10.57 -20.61
C SER A 56 8.40 10.45 -20.95
N ASN A 57 7.55 11.19 -20.27
CA ASN A 57 6.11 11.24 -20.48
C ASN A 57 5.72 11.50 -21.95
N ARG A 58 6.53 12.24 -22.72
CA ARG A 58 6.29 12.54 -24.13
C ARG A 58 6.34 11.30 -25.03
N TRP A 59 7.05 10.25 -24.65
CA TRP A 59 7.21 9.00 -25.41
C TRP A 59 6.35 7.87 -24.88
N PHE A 60 5.52 8.15 -23.92
CA PHE A 60 4.76 7.19 -23.16
C PHE A 60 3.74 6.38 -24.00
N VAL A 61 3.09 7.03 -24.97
CA VAL A 61 1.96 6.42 -25.69
C VAL A 61 2.39 5.22 -26.55
N ALA A 62 3.48 5.30 -27.30
CA ALA A 62 3.88 4.25 -28.23
C ALA A 62 4.47 2.99 -27.54
N PRO A 63 5.42 3.09 -26.61
CA PRO A 63 5.91 1.92 -25.85
C PRO A 63 4.81 1.26 -25.03
N THR A 64 3.94 2.03 -24.39
CA THR A 64 2.84 1.54 -23.56
C THR A 64 1.82 0.74 -24.37
N LEU A 65 1.47 1.19 -25.58
CA LEU A 65 0.52 0.49 -26.44
C LEU A 65 1.08 -0.87 -26.88
N ILE A 66 2.35 -0.92 -27.26
CA ILE A 66 3.04 -2.16 -27.70
C ILE A 66 3.13 -3.14 -26.52
N GLU A 67 3.46 -2.68 -25.31
CA GLU A 67 3.53 -3.54 -24.12
C GLU A 67 2.16 -3.99 -23.63
N ALA A 68 1.16 -3.11 -23.64
CA ALA A 68 -0.20 -3.49 -23.31
C ALA A 68 -0.72 -4.58 -24.26
N LEU A 69 -0.38 -4.51 -25.53
CA LEU A 69 -0.81 -5.50 -26.52
C LEU A 69 0.01 -6.80 -26.44
N ALA A 70 1.33 -6.72 -26.28
CA ALA A 70 2.22 -7.88 -26.30
C ALA A 70 2.46 -8.46 -24.88
N GLY A 71 2.83 -7.64 -23.92
CA GLY A 71 3.23 -8.10 -22.58
C GLY A 71 2.06 -8.47 -21.67
N PHE A 72 1.00 -7.67 -21.61
CA PHE A 72 -0.11 -7.90 -20.70
C PHE A 72 -0.95 -9.14 -21.09
N LYS A 73 -1.24 -9.32 -22.36
CA LYS A 73 -1.95 -10.52 -22.85
C LYS A 73 -1.11 -11.79 -22.69
N VAL A 74 0.17 -11.73 -22.98
CA VAL A 74 1.10 -12.88 -22.84
C VAL A 74 1.30 -13.26 -21.37
N SER A 75 1.48 -12.28 -20.47
CA SER A 75 1.62 -12.51 -19.03
C SER A 75 0.38 -13.19 -18.42
N ASN A 76 -0.81 -12.66 -18.68
CA ASN A 76 -2.06 -13.24 -18.18
C ASN A 76 -2.33 -14.64 -18.75
N ALA A 77 -1.97 -14.90 -19.99
CA ALA A 77 -2.09 -16.23 -20.59
C ALA A 77 -1.13 -17.22 -19.91
N GLY A 78 0.12 -16.82 -19.67
CA GLY A 78 1.12 -17.64 -18.97
C GLY A 78 0.68 -18.00 -17.55
N GLU A 79 0.20 -17.05 -16.76
CA GLU A 79 -0.29 -17.26 -15.40
C GLU A 79 -1.53 -18.15 -15.36
N LYS A 80 -2.49 -17.95 -16.26
CA LYS A 80 -3.68 -18.80 -16.39
C LYS A 80 -3.30 -20.24 -16.80
N MET A 81 -2.34 -20.39 -17.70
CA MET A 81 -1.82 -21.72 -18.10
C MET A 81 -1.06 -22.39 -16.96
N ALA A 82 -0.26 -21.65 -16.18
CA ALA A 82 0.41 -22.18 -15.00
C ALA A 82 -0.60 -22.67 -13.95
N ALA A 83 -1.66 -21.91 -13.67
CA ALA A 83 -2.71 -22.30 -12.77
C ALA A 83 -3.50 -23.53 -13.27
N LEU A 84 -3.80 -23.59 -14.55
CA LEU A 84 -4.46 -24.74 -15.17
C LEU A 84 -3.55 -25.99 -15.12
N SER A 85 -2.26 -25.83 -15.47
CA SER A 85 -1.27 -26.91 -15.36
C SER A 85 -1.19 -27.47 -13.94
N SER A 86 -1.09 -26.61 -12.93
CA SER A 86 -1.06 -27.02 -11.52
C SER A 86 -2.32 -27.80 -11.11
N ARG A 87 -3.50 -27.38 -11.55
CA ARG A 87 -4.76 -28.12 -11.30
C ARG A 87 -4.78 -29.50 -11.94
N LEU A 88 -4.23 -29.63 -13.14
CA LEU A 88 -4.20 -30.89 -13.88
C LEU A 88 -3.10 -31.84 -13.37
N THR A 89 -1.97 -31.32 -12.89
CA THR A 89 -0.85 -32.14 -12.40
C THR A 89 -0.95 -32.53 -10.94
N ASN A 90 -1.50 -31.65 -10.09
CA ASN A 90 -1.51 -31.80 -8.63
C ASN A 90 -2.93 -31.87 -8.02
N GLY A 91 -3.98 -31.58 -8.79
CA GLY A 91 -5.37 -31.61 -8.34
C GLY A 91 -6.02 -33.00 -8.47
N LYS A 92 -7.33 -33.09 -8.19
CA LYS A 92 -8.12 -34.32 -8.32
C LYS A 92 -8.02 -34.95 -9.73
N ALA A 93 -7.77 -34.16 -10.75
CA ALA A 93 -7.60 -34.60 -12.14
C ALA A 93 -6.28 -35.36 -12.39
N SER A 94 -5.29 -35.22 -11.50
CA SER A 94 -3.99 -35.88 -11.64
C SER A 94 -4.05 -37.42 -11.56
N LYS A 95 -5.18 -38.00 -11.12
CA LYS A 95 -5.46 -39.41 -11.12
C LYS A 95 -5.56 -40.01 -12.55
N TYR A 96 -5.84 -39.16 -13.54
CA TYR A 96 -5.94 -39.56 -14.94
C TYR A 96 -4.64 -39.26 -15.66
N LEU A 97 -3.94 -40.28 -16.14
CA LEU A 97 -2.64 -40.17 -16.81
C LEU A 97 -2.65 -39.16 -17.99
N ILE A 98 -3.73 -39.18 -18.77
CA ILE A 98 -3.92 -38.29 -19.92
C ILE A 98 -3.96 -36.82 -19.44
N LEU A 99 -4.73 -36.47 -18.41
CA LEU A 99 -4.84 -35.13 -17.88
C LEU A 99 -3.53 -34.63 -17.26
N LYS A 100 -2.81 -35.55 -16.59
CA LYS A 100 -1.47 -35.24 -16.06
C LYS A 100 -0.47 -34.95 -17.18
N THR A 101 -0.55 -35.67 -18.30
CA THR A 101 0.30 -35.45 -19.47
C THR A 101 -0.03 -34.11 -20.12
N ILE A 102 -1.32 -33.82 -20.35
CA ILE A 102 -1.78 -32.50 -20.84
C ILE A 102 -1.28 -31.36 -19.92
N GLY A 103 -1.37 -31.54 -18.60
CA GLY A 103 -0.86 -30.56 -17.62
C GLY A 103 0.63 -30.26 -17.79
N LYS A 104 1.46 -31.31 -18.08
CA LYS A 104 2.90 -31.10 -18.37
C LYS A 104 3.15 -30.29 -19.65
N TYR A 105 2.38 -30.55 -20.72
CA TYR A 105 2.48 -29.74 -21.96
C TYR A 105 2.07 -28.28 -21.70
N ILE A 106 0.98 -28.04 -20.97
CA ILE A 106 0.55 -26.71 -20.61
C ILE A 106 1.62 -26.01 -19.75
N SER A 107 2.31 -26.74 -18.87
CA SER A 107 3.44 -26.18 -18.10
C SER A 107 4.60 -25.73 -18.99
N ALA A 108 4.94 -26.52 -20.00
CA ALA A 108 5.99 -26.17 -20.95
C ALA A 108 5.62 -24.91 -21.75
N ILE A 109 4.37 -24.83 -22.21
CA ILE A 109 3.85 -23.64 -22.91
C ILE A 109 3.84 -22.41 -21.96
N SER A 110 3.44 -22.56 -20.71
CA SER A 110 3.48 -21.50 -19.70
C SER A 110 4.91 -20.97 -19.49
N LYS A 111 5.90 -21.86 -19.40
CA LYS A 111 7.32 -21.49 -19.29
C LYS A 111 7.81 -20.75 -20.54
N TYR A 112 7.35 -21.15 -21.73
CA TYR A 112 7.67 -20.46 -22.97
C TYR A 112 7.09 -19.03 -22.99
N PHE A 113 5.86 -18.83 -22.51
CA PHE A 113 5.28 -17.49 -22.34
C PHE A 113 6.02 -16.66 -21.28
N SER A 114 6.49 -17.28 -20.20
CA SER A 114 7.34 -16.60 -19.22
C SER A 114 8.69 -16.20 -19.81
N TYR A 115 9.29 -17.07 -20.61
CA TYR A 115 10.53 -16.78 -21.35
C TYR A 115 10.36 -15.62 -22.34
N ILE A 116 9.26 -15.61 -23.10
CA ILE A 116 8.93 -14.48 -23.99
C ILE A 116 8.76 -13.20 -23.15
N LYS A 117 8.04 -13.25 -22.05
CA LYS A 117 7.88 -12.12 -21.12
C LYS A 117 9.24 -11.59 -20.66
N GLU A 118 10.13 -12.46 -20.19
CA GLU A 118 11.45 -12.09 -19.68
C GLU A 118 12.36 -11.51 -20.76
N ASN A 119 12.30 -12.04 -21.97
CA ASN A 119 13.20 -11.62 -23.06
C ASN A 119 12.66 -10.45 -23.91
N PHE A 120 11.34 -10.30 -24.03
CA PHE A 120 10.73 -9.23 -24.81
C PHE A 120 10.25 -8.04 -23.98
N SER A 121 10.08 -8.20 -22.68
CA SER A 121 9.54 -7.13 -21.83
C SER A 121 10.61 -6.22 -21.20
N GLY A 122 11.89 -6.43 -21.49
CA GLY A 122 12.83 -5.83 -20.58
C GLY A 122 13.92 -4.96 -21.15
N GLN A 123 14.63 -5.39 -22.13
CA GLN A 123 15.96 -4.84 -22.35
C GLN A 123 16.05 -3.65 -23.31
N SER A 124 15.14 -3.52 -24.25
CA SER A 124 15.23 -2.50 -25.29
C SER A 124 14.50 -1.18 -25.00
N LEU A 125 13.78 -1.09 -23.89
CA LEU A 125 12.87 0.01 -23.60
C LEU A 125 13.39 1.03 -22.56
N TYR A 126 14.57 0.78 -21.97
CA TYR A 126 15.16 1.71 -21.01
C TYR A 126 16.16 2.63 -21.70
N ASP A 127 15.90 3.92 -21.63
CA ASP A 127 16.93 4.92 -21.91
C ASP A 127 17.76 5.15 -20.64
N LEU A 128 18.87 4.44 -20.53
CA LEU A 128 19.77 4.54 -19.37
C LEU A 128 20.34 5.94 -19.18
N SER A 129 20.33 6.79 -20.22
CA SER A 129 20.83 8.17 -20.10
C SER A 129 20.04 8.99 -19.10
N LEU A 130 18.74 8.67 -18.90
CA LEU A 130 17.87 9.33 -17.92
C LEU A 130 18.27 9.05 -16.47
N PHE A 131 19.03 7.97 -16.23
CA PHE A 131 19.43 7.54 -14.90
C PHE A 131 20.88 7.85 -14.53
N LYS A 132 21.68 8.39 -15.46
CA LYS A 132 23.12 8.65 -15.27
C LYS A 132 23.45 9.61 -14.11
N ASN A 133 22.55 10.49 -13.77
CA ASN A 133 22.75 11.52 -12.75
C ASN A 133 21.82 11.33 -11.51
N VAL A 134 21.32 10.12 -11.30
CA VAL A 134 20.48 9.84 -10.14
C VAL A 134 21.35 9.77 -8.89
N ASN A 135 21.03 10.60 -7.90
CA ASN A 135 21.78 10.71 -6.65
C ASN A 135 21.07 10.04 -5.47
N GLY A 136 19.82 9.63 -5.62
CA GLY A 136 19.05 8.94 -4.60
C GLY A 136 17.79 8.29 -5.17
N ILE A 137 17.33 7.21 -4.55
CA ILE A 137 16.17 6.45 -4.97
C ILE A 137 15.21 6.32 -3.78
N LEU A 138 13.97 6.78 -3.97
CA LEU A 138 12.88 6.59 -3.01
C LEU A 138 12.06 5.35 -3.42
N CYS A 139 11.88 4.40 -2.51
CA CYS A 139 11.18 3.16 -2.80
C CYS A 139 10.26 2.73 -1.65
N ASP A 140 9.32 1.82 -1.92
CA ASP A 140 8.38 1.31 -0.93
C ASP A 140 8.99 0.14 -0.14
N ILE A 141 9.32 -0.94 -0.84
CA ILE A 141 9.88 -2.15 -0.23
C ILE A 141 11.27 -2.43 -0.77
N ILE A 142 12.13 -2.88 0.14
CA ILE A 142 13.53 -3.25 -0.11
C ILE A 142 13.66 -4.51 -0.98
N LYS A 143 12.57 -5.19 -1.33
CA LYS A 143 12.64 -6.32 -2.25
C LYS A 143 13.25 -5.86 -3.55
N GLU A 144 14.29 -6.60 -3.99
CA GLU A 144 14.77 -6.45 -5.36
C GLU A 144 13.54 -6.52 -6.27
N HIS A 145 13.20 -5.40 -6.88
CA HIS A 145 12.05 -5.37 -7.75
C HIS A 145 12.29 -6.40 -8.86
N LYS A 146 11.38 -7.35 -9.02
CA LYS A 146 11.35 -8.30 -10.13
C LYS A 146 11.40 -7.61 -11.51
N TYR A 147 11.20 -6.31 -11.51
CA TYR A 147 10.94 -5.46 -12.67
C TYR A 147 12.10 -4.53 -13.02
N THR A 148 13.16 -4.50 -12.22
CA THR A 148 14.35 -3.72 -12.58
C THR A 148 15.17 -4.53 -13.57
N ASN A 149 15.31 -4.00 -14.78
CA ASN A 149 16.24 -4.51 -15.75
C ASN A 149 17.63 -4.63 -15.11
N LYS A 150 18.39 -5.69 -15.46
CA LYS A 150 19.74 -5.93 -14.94
C LYS A 150 20.68 -4.76 -15.21
N GLU A 151 20.55 -4.10 -16.35
CA GLU A 151 21.34 -2.93 -16.72
C GLU A 151 21.02 -1.74 -15.83
N LEU A 152 19.74 -1.42 -15.61
CA LEU A 152 19.31 -0.37 -14.72
C LEU A 152 19.72 -0.67 -13.26
N LYS A 153 19.64 -1.93 -12.84
CA LYS A 153 20.11 -2.36 -11.52
C LYS A 153 21.60 -2.14 -11.35
N ASN A 154 22.40 -2.41 -12.38
CA ASN A 154 23.85 -2.17 -12.38
C ASN A 154 24.18 -0.68 -12.37
N GLU A 155 23.45 0.13 -13.16
CA GLU A 155 23.62 1.59 -13.19
C GLU A 155 23.33 2.24 -11.83
N LEU A 156 22.31 1.74 -11.14
CA LEU A 156 21.83 2.29 -9.87
C LEU A 156 22.40 1.57 -8.62
N LYS A 157 23.34 0.63 -8.77
CA LYS A 157 23.81 -0.21 -7.64
C LYS A 157 24.39 0.59 -6.50
N ASP A 158 25.17 1.62 -6.82
CA ASP A 158 25.91 2.45 -5.86
C ASP A 158 25.12 3.70 -5.42
N VAL A 159 23.91 3.91 -5.97
CA VAL A 159 23.05 5.04 -5.62
C VAL A 159 22.37 4.78 -4.27
N PRO A 160 22.38 5.72 -3.31
CA PRO A 160 21.69 5.61 -2.04
C PRO A 160 20.20 5.32 -2.22
N LYS A 161 19.70 4.35 -1.48
CA LYS A 161 18.30 3.92 -1.52
C LYS A 161 17.63 4.24 -0.20
N PHE A 162 16.41 4.78 -0.29
CA PHE A 162 15.59 5.19 0.84
C PHE A 162 14.25 4.48 0.75
N SER A 163 13.88 3.78 1.80
CA SER A 163 12.67 2.94 1.83
C SER A 163 11.74 3.34 2.96
N MET A 164 10.45 3.32 2.67
CA MET A 164 9.37 3.50 3.64
C MET A 164 8.16 2.67 3.19
N LEU A 165 7.63 1.84 4.09
CA LEU A 165 6.42 1.07 3.78
C LEU A 165 5.19 1.98 3.67
N HIS A 166 4.27 1.61 2.77
CA HIS A 166 2.99 2.31 2.64
C HIS A 166 1.94 1.89 3.68
N GLY A 167 2.21 0.87 4.48
CA GLY A 167 1.32 0.37 5.52
C GLY A 167 2.02 -0.59 6.46
N LEU A 168 1.48 -0.76 7.67
CA LEU A 168 2.01 -1.67 8.67
C LEU A 168 1.88 -3.13 8.22
N ALA A 169 2.98 -3.89 8.29
CA ALA A 169 2.96 -5.31 7.94
C ALA A 169 2.31 -6.14 9.05
N ALA A 170 1.34 -6.96 8.67
CA ALA A 170 0.47 -7.71 9.59
C ALA A 170 1.20 -8.58 10.61
N THR A 171 2.29 -9.19 10.20
CA THR A 171 3.02 -10.19 11.00
C THR A 171 4.13 -9.61 11.86
N TRP A 172 4.48 -8.33 11.69
CA TRP A 172 5.64 -7.74 12.36
C TRP A 172 5.37 -7.31 13.81
N VAL A 173 4.13 -7.27 14.20
CA VAL A 173 3.74 -6.95 15.59
C VAL A 173 4.03 -8.08 16.57
N MET A 174 4.40 -9.28 16.09
CA MET A 174 4.74 -10.42 16.90
C MET A 174 6.23 -10.41 17.24
N ASP A 175 6.59 -10.38 18.52
CA ASP A 175 7.99 -10.47 18.97
C ASP A 175 8.65 -11.79 18.53
N GLU A 176 7.86 -12.87 18.43
CA GLU A 176 8.30 -14.20 18.03
C GLU A 176 8.25 -14.44 16.51
N PHE A 177 7.95 -13.41 15.71
CA PHE A 177 7.89 -13.57 14.26
C PHE A 177 9.22 -14.11 13.71
N ILE A 178 9.19 -15.35 13.22
CA ILE A 178 10.34 -16.02 12.61
C ILE A 178 10.27 -15.80 11.11
N CYS A 179 11.29 -15.16 10.56
CA CYS A 179 11.42 -14.93 9.13
C CYS A 179 12.43 -15.92 8.54
N ASP A 180 12.04 -17.15 8.27
CA ASP A 180 12.91 -18.22 7.81
C ASP A 180 13.47 -18.03 6.38
N LYS A 181 13.00 -17.05 5.63
CA LYS A 181 13.19 -17.02 4.17
C LYS A 181 14.03 -15.90 3.60
N PHE A 182 14.47 -14.89 4.38
CA PHE A 182 15.03 -13.68 3.77
C PHE A 182 16.16 -13.03 4.58
N VAL A 183 17.23 -13.76 4.85
CA VAL A 183 18.40 -13.15 5.53
C VAL A 183 19.47 -12.77 4.50
N THR A 184 19.20 -11.74 3.72
CA THR A 184 20.27 -11.04 3.01
C THR A 184 20.54 -9.75 3.78
N LYS A 185 21.71 -9.64 4.42
CA LYS A 185 22.12 -8.39 5.08
C LYS A 185 22.18 -7.27 4.04
N ARG A 186 21.49 -6.18 4.29
CA ARG A 186 21.47 -5.01 3.41
C ARG A 186 21.94 -3.77 4.14
N SER A 187 23.11 -3.30 3.74
CA SER A 187 23.71 -2.04 4.20
C SER A 187 23.46 -0.88 3.22
N ASP A 188 22.92 -1.17 2.04
CA ASP A 188 22.76 -0.24 0.92
C ASP A 188 21.45 0.56 0.94
N VAL A 189 20.59 0.34 1.94
CA VAL A 189 19.27 0.96 2.03
C VAL A 189 19.06 1.58 3.39
N THR A 190 18.70 2.84 3.43
CA THR A 190 18.18 3.50 4.64
C THR A 190 16.66 3.30 4.71
N VAL A 191 16.15 2.86 5.84
CA VAL A 191 14.74 2.59 6.06
C VAL A 191 14.18 3.57 7.08
N TYR A 192 13.11 4.25 6.68
CA TYR A 192 12.33 5.11 7.57
C TYR A 192 11.18 4.30 8.14
N THR A 193 11.22 4.05 9.44
CA THR A 193 10.15 3.29 10.11
C THR A 193 9.06 4.25 10.58
N MET A 194 7.83 3.93 10.21
CA MET A 194 6.65 4.70 10.64
C MET A 194 6.28 4.38 12.08
N SER A 195 6.66 3.20 12.56
CA SER A 195 6.32 2.68 13.86
C SER A 195 7.46 1.85 14.44
N ASN A 196 7.56 1.80 15.77
CA ASN A 196 8.48 0.88 16.44
C ASN A 196 8.09 -0.60 16.27
N LEU A 197 6.85 -0.88 15.90
CA LEU A 197 6.36 -2.23 15.58
C LEU A 197 7.04 -2.83 14.34
N GLU A 198 7.61 -2.02 13.45
CA GLU A 198 8.23 -2.48 12.21
C GLU A 198 9.70 -2.87 12.37
N VAL A 199 10.35 -2.38 13.42
CA VAL A 199 11.82 -2.50 13.60
C VAL A 199 12.29 -3.95 13.59
N SER A 200 11.63 -4.81 14.35
CA SER A 200 11.95 -6.24 14.41
C SER A 200 11.81 -6.90 13.04
N GLY A 201 10.75 -6.59 12.30
CA GLY A 201 10.53 -7.10 10.95
C GLY A 201 11.62 -6.68 9.96
N TYR A 202 12.02 -5.41 9.98
CA TYR A 202 13.10 -4.94 9.12
C TYR A 202 14.44 -5.63 9.43
N LYS A 203 14.78 -5.79 10.70
CA LYS A 203 16.02 -6.49 11.12
C LYS A 203 15.98 -7.98 10.75
N LYS A 204 14.91 -8.68 11.13
CA LYS A 204 14.80 -10.13 10.96
C LYS A 204 14.54 -10.55 9.52
N CYS A 205 13.65 -9.85 8.80
CA CYS A 205 13.22 -10.26 7.45
C CYS A 205 14.07 -9.68 6.33
N PHE A 206 14.69 -8.52 6.56
CA PHE A 206 15.45 -7.80 5.51
C PHE A 206 16.90 -7.57 5.85
N GLY A 207 17.35 -7.97 7.03
CA GLY A 207 18.73 -7.82 7.46
C GLY A 207 19.22 -6.38 7.54
N ILE A 208 18.32 -5.42 7.79
CA ILE A 208 18.67 -4.00 7.88
C ILE A 208 19.45 -3.76 9.16
N LEU A 209 20.57 -3.06 9.03
CA LEU A 209 21.43 -2.68 10.14
C LEU A 209 20.83 -1.51 10.93
N ASP A 210 21.15 -1.42 12.21
CA ASP A 210 20.60 -0.39 13.11
C ASP A 210 20.91 1.03 12.64
N GLU A 211 22.10 1.30 12.12
CA GLU A 211 22.51 2.59 11.58
C GLU A 211 21.73 3.00 10.33
N ASN A 212 21.05 2.06 9.68
CA ASN A 212 20.22 2.28 8.51
C ASN A 212 18.72 2.31 8.84
N LEU A 213 18.34 2.17 10.11
CA LEU A 213 16.95 2.33 10.58
C LEU A 213 16.78 3.72 11.19
N VAL A 214 15.88 4.50 10.61
CA VAL A 214 15.54 5.84 11.07
C VAL A 214 14.09 5.88 11.52
N HIS A 215 13.86 6.14 12.80
CA HIS A 215 12.51 6.31 13.33
C HIS A 215 11.94 7.65 12.89
N SER A 216 11.04 7.65 11.91
CA SER A 216 10.53 8.87 11.28
C SER A 216 9.11 9.24 11.70
N GLY A 217 8.31 8.27 12.10
CA GLY A 217 6.86 8.44 12.10
C GLY A 217 6.28 8.39 10.68
N ILE A 218 5.07 8.88 10.52
CA ILE A 218 4.32 8.80 9.27
C ILE A 218 4.25 10.17 8.59
N PRO A 219 5.03 10.44 7.53
CA PRO A 219 5.05 11.76 6.88
C PRO A 219 3.69 12.28 6.42
N ARG A 220 2.79 11.38 5.96
CA ARG A 220 1.45 11.78 5.53
C ARG A 220 0.52 12.18 6.70
N HIS A 221 0.96 11.98 7.96
CA HIS A 221 0.22 12.41 9.15
C HIS A 221 0.66 13.78 9.65
N ASP A 222 1.64 14.42 9.03
CA ASP A 222 2.00 15.79 9.37
C ASP A 222 0.80 16.72 9.19
N SER A 223 0.59 17.60 10.15
CA SER A 223 -0.59 18.49 10.19
C SER A 223 -0.68 19.37 8.96
N ASP A 224 0.45 19.91 8.48
CA ASP A 224 0.53 20.76 7.29
C ASP A 224 0.23 19.98 6.00
N TRP A 225 0.51 18.67 5.97
CA TRP A 225 0.15 17.81 4.84
C TRP A 225 -1.33 17.46 4.85
N ILE A 226 -1.88 17.09 6.00
CA ILE A 226 -3.32 16.81 6.14
C ILE A 226 -4.15 18.02 5.76
N GLU A 227 -3.75 19.22 6.22
CA GLU A 227 -4.40 20.46 5.87
C GLU A 227 -4.29 20.76 4.36
N PHE A 228 -3.10 20.60 3.79
CA PHE A 228 -2.88 20.76 2.35
C PHE A 228 -3.80 19.87 1.54
N ILE A 229 -3.86 18.57 1.82
CA ILE A 229 -4.75 17.63 1.13
C ILE A 229 -6.22 18.02 1.25
N CYS A 230 -6.65 18.41 2.45
CA CYS A 230 -8.03 18.83 2.66
C CYS A 230 -8.40 20.11 1.91
N ASN A 231 -7.45 21.02 1.70
CA ASN A 231 -7.66 22.28 1.00
C ASN A 231 -7.54 22.14 -0.54
N GLN A 232 -6.73 21.17 -1.02
CA GLN A 232 -6.58 20.90 -2.45
C GLN A 232 -7.79 20.16 -3.04
N SER A 233 -8.51 19.43 -2.19
CA SER A 233 -9.73 18.76 -2.63
C SER A 233 -10.70 19.83 -3.10
N THR A 234 -10.75 20.03 -4.42
CA THR A 234 -11.79 20.83 -5.05
C THR A 234 -13.11 20.36 -4.46
N PRO A 235 -14.01 21.25 -4.04
CA PRO A 235 -15.37 20.84 -3.78
C PRO A 235 -15.92 20.38 -5.14
N VAL A 236 -15.61 19.14 -5.54
CA VAL A 236 -16.47 18.45 -6.47
C VAL A 236 -17.83 18.60 -5.82
N LYS A 237 -18.78 19.15 -6.55
CA LYS A 237 -20.19 19.22 -6.19
C LYS A 237 -20.78 17.81 -6.07
N ASP A 238 -20.07 16.94 -5.36
CA ASP A 238 -20.67 15.72 -4.88
C ASP A 238 -21.49 16.14 -3.69
N ASP A 239 -22.80 16.00 -3.81
CA ASP A 239 -23.78 16.12 -2.73
C ASP A 239 -23.50 15.03 -1.69
N ILE A 240 -22.27 15.03 -1.13
CA ILE A 240 -21.89 14.15 -0.02
C ILE A 240 -22.75 14.55 1.17
N PHE A 241 -23.27 13.59 1.85
CA PHE A 241 -24.03 13.78 3.08
C PHE A 241 -23.26 14.65 4.07
N ASP A 242 -23.93 15.59 4.70
CA ASP A 242 -23.32 16.48 5.72
C ASP A 242 -22.78 15.71 6.92
N SER A 243 -23.39 14.57 7.25
CA SER A 243 -22.99 13.70 8.35
C SER A 243 -23.16 12.25 7.95
N PHE A 244 -22.11 11.45 8.11
CA PHE A 244 -22.09 10.05 7.69
C PHE A 244 -21.08 9.21 8.48
N VAL A 245 -21.22 7.89 8.35
CA VAL A 245 -20.22 6.91 8.76
C VAL A 245 -19.43 6.50 7.52
N LEU A 246 -18.09 6.54 7.60
CA LEU A 246 -17.21 6.19 6.48
C LEU A 246 -16.94 4.68 6.49
N ILE A 247 -17.33 3.97 5.43
CA ILE A 247 -16.88 2.60 5.19
C ILE A 247 -15.59 2.63 4.38
N ILE A 248 -14.52 2.06 4.94
CA ILE A 248 -13.24 1.83 4.27
C ILE A 248 -13.34 0.47 3.58
N GLY A 249 -13.57 0.49 2.28
CA GLY A 249 -13.76 -0.70 1.45
C GLY A 249 -12.54 -1.63 1.46
N ARG A 250 -12.81 -2.92 1.27
CA ARG A 250 -11.80 -3.97 1.10
C ARG A 250 -12.34 -5.03 0.16
N PRO A 251 -11.57 -5.47 -0.86
CA PRO A 251 -12.02 -6.53 -1.74
C PRO A 251 -12.23 -7.83 -0.97
N ALA A 252 -13.16 -8.65 -1.46
CA ALA A 252 -13.36 -9.99 -0.96
C ALA A 252 -12.03 -10.78 -1.02
N SER A 253 -11.76 -11.56 0.01
CA SER A 253 -10.48 -12.23 0.22
C SER A 253 -10.70 -13.50 1.07
N PRO A 254 -9.70 -14.38 1.23
CA PRO A 254 -9.85 -15.59 2.05
C PRO A 254 -10.26 -15.32 3.50
N TYR A 255 -9.93 -14.15 4.07
CA TYR A 255 -10.31 -13.76 5.43
C TYR A 255 -11.60 -12.91 5.49
N ASN A 256 -12.01 -12.32 4.38
CA ASN A 256 -13.24 -11.56 4.25
C ASN A 256 -14.01 -12.10 3.04
N THR A 257 -14.56 -13.32 3.18
CA THR A 257 -15.27 -13.98 2.08
C THR A 257 -16.50 -13.18 1.68
N PRO A 258 -17.03 -13.36 0.46
CA PRO A 258 -18.25 -12.67 0.01
C PRO A 258 -19.41 -12.80 1.01
N GLU A 259 -19.60 -13.96 1.61
CA GLU A 259 -20.67 -14.27 2.57
C GLU A 259 -20.45 -13.49 3.88
N ARG A 260 -19.21 -13.47 4.40
CA ARG A 260 -18.84 -12.72 5.60
C ARG A 260 -18.99 -11.21 5.37
N LYS A 261 -18.54 -10.73 4.21
CA LYS A 261 -18.69 -9.32 3.82
C LYS A 261 -20.18 -8.93 3.71
N LYS A 262 -21.02 -9.78 3.09
CA LYS A 262 -22.46 -9.55 3.01
C LYS A 262 -23.10 -9.48 4.41
N LYS A 263 -22.74 -10.42 5.30
CA LYS A 263 -23.25 -10.42 6.66
C LYS A 263 -22.85 -9.15 7.39
N ALA A 264 -21.58 -8.80 7.38
CA ALA A 264 -21.09 -7.59 8.04
C ALA A 264 -21.75 -6.31 7.50
N LEU A 265 -21.94 -6.20 6.19
CA LEU A 265 -22.64 -5.06 5.59
C LEU A 265 -24.12 -4.98 5.98
N ARG A 266 -24.83 -6.13 6.10
CA ARG A 266 -26.22 -6.14 6.62
C ARG A 266 -26.25 -5.62 8.06
N ASP A 267 -25.37 -6.15 8.92
CA ASP A 267 -25.29 -5.74 10.31
C ASP A 267 -24.97 -4.23 10.41
N ILE A 268 -24.05 -3.73 9.58
CA ILE A 268 -23.71 -2.30 9.51
C ILE A 268 -24.92 -1.47 9.05
N TYR A 269 -25.60 -1.89 7.98
CA TYR A 269 -26.76 -1.18 7.48
C TYR A 269 -27.88 -1.11 8.50
N ASP A 270 -28.18 -2.24 9.15
CA ASP A 270 -29.22 -2.32 10.18
C ASP A 270 -28.90 -1.39 11.36
N VAL A 271 -27.66 -1.43 11.86
CA VAL A 271 -27.26 -0.63 13.01
C VAL A 271 -27.15 0.85 12.64
N VAL A 272 -26.37 1.17 11.62
CA VAL A 272 -26.04 2.55 11.28
C VAL A 272 -27.25 3.25 10.62
N CYS A 273 -27.83 2.63 9.59
CA CYS A 273 -28.87 3.29 8.79
C CYS A 273 -30.27 3.09 9.38
N MET A 274 -30.61 1.85 9.78
CA MET A 274 -31.97 1.58 10.21
C MET A 274 -32.23 1.99 11.66
N LYS A 275 -31.32 1.66 12.58
CA LYS A 275 -31.44 1.99 14.02
C LYS A 275 -31.08 3.45 14.30
N HIS A 276 -29.88 3.90 13.91
CA HIS A 276 -29.37 5.24 14.25
C HIS A 276 -29.67 6.32 13.21
N LYS A 277 -30.30 5.99 12.07
CA LYS A 277 -30.67 6.91 10.99
C LYS A 277 -29.47 7.70 10.41
N LEU A 278 -28.27 7.15 10.53
CA LEU A 278 -27.07 7.70 9.94
C LEU A 278 -26.93 7.22 8.50
N LYS A 279 -26.12 7.91 7.71
CA LYS A 279 -25.84 7.60 6.31
C LYS A 279 -24.47 6.95 6.18
N LEU A 280 -24.22 6.22 5.08
CA LEU A 280 -22.97 5.56 4.80
C LEU A 280 -22.30 6.19 3.57
N VAL A 281 -21.03 6.52 3.67
CA VAL A 281 -20.18 6.83 2.52
C VAL A 281 -19.12 5.75 2.40
N ILE A 282 -19.01 5.14 1.21
CA ILE A 282 -18.09 4.04 0.95
C ILE A 282 -16.92 4.55 0.12
N LYS A 283 -15.75 4.56 0.72
CA LYS A 283 -14.47 4.72 0.01
C LYS A 283 -14.02 3.35 -0.48
N ARG A 284 -14.17 3.10 -1.76
CA ARG A 284 -13.77 1.81 -2.36
C ARG A 284 -12.25 1.64 -2.29
N HIS A 285 -11.83 0.39 -2.08
CA HIS A 285 -10.43 0.04 -2.23
C HIS A 285 -10.06 0.06 -3.74
N PRO A 286 -8.85 0.49 -4.13
CA PRO A 286 -8.45 0.53 -5.54
C PRO A 286 -8.56 -0.80 -6.30
N LYS A 287 -8.56 -1.94 -5.60
CA LYS A 287 -8.76 -3.28 -6.16
C LYS A 287 -10.23 -3.69 -6.29
N GLU A 288 -11.17 -2.93 -5.75
CA GLU A 288 -12.60 -3.15 -5.92
C GLU A 288 -13.01 -2.53 -7.28
N THR A 289 -13.18 -3.38 -8.28
CA THR A 289 -13.57 -2.93 -9.63
C THR A 289 -15.06 -2.67 -9.72
N GLY A 290 -15.48 -1.70 -10.56
CA GLY A 290 -16.89 -1.31 -10.71
C GLY A 290 -17.84 -2.47 -11.09
N ASP A 291 -17.36 -3.43 -11.89
CA ASP A 291 -18.15 -4.60 -12.34
C ASP A 291 -17.85 -5.86 -11.52
N GLY A 292 -17.04 -5.73 -10.46
CA GLY A 292 -16.61 -6.85 -9.63
C GLY A 292 -17.66 -7.34 -8.65
N ILE A 293 -17.30 -8.47 -7.98
CA ILE A 293 -18.14 -9.10 -6.95
C ILE A 293 -18.45 -8.13 -5.81
N ASP A 294 -17.51 -7.25 -5.46
CA ASP A 294 -17.66 -6.31 -4.34
C ASP A 294 -18.75 -5.30 -4.61
N ASN A 295 -18.82 -4.72 -5.82
CA ASN A 295 -19.88 -3.78 -6.18
C ASN A 295 -21.26 -4.43 -6.16
N ARG A 296 -21.36 -5.70 -6.62
CA ARG A 296 -22.60 -6.48 -6.53
C ARG A 296 -23.01 -6.71 -5.07
N ILE A 297 -22.06 -6.98 -4.18
CA ILE A 297 -22.34 -7.16 -2.75
C ILE A 297 -22.89 -5.87 -2.13
N TYR A 298 -22.29 -4.71 -2.42
CA TYR A 298 -22.81 -3.42 -1.91
C TYR A 298 -24.22 -3.16 -2.42
N ASN A 299 -24.48 -3.30 -3.72
CA ASN A 299 -25.80 -3.07 -4.32
C ASN A 299 -26.87 -4.04 -3.79
N GLU A 300 -26.52 -5.32 -3.62
CA GLU A 300 -27.43 -6.36 -3.11
C GLU A 300 -27.80 -6.12 -1.64
N VAL A 301 -26.81 -5.75 -0.82
CA VAL A 301 -27.03 -5.67 0.63
C VAL A 301 -27.58 -4.32 1.07
N LEU A 302 -27.11 -3.23 0.48
CA LEU A 302 -27.53 -1.87 0.86
C LEU A 302 -28.76 -1.40 0.06
N GLY A 303 -29.10 -2.10 -1.02
CA GLY A 303 -30.18 -1.75 -1.94
C GLY A 303 -29.78 -0.64 -2.89
N ILE A 304 -29.79 -0.93 -4.20
CA ILE A 304 -29.46 0.09 -5.22
C ILE A 304 -30.43 1.26 -5.21
N GLU A 305 -31.67 1.02 -4.83
CA GLU A 305 -32.74 2.02 -4.70
C GLU A 305 -32.49 3.02 -3.56
N ASN A 306 -31.60 2.68 -2.65
CA ASN A 306 -31.19 3.52 -1.51
C ASN A 306 -29.91 4.33 -1.81
N TYR A 307 -29.29 4.13 -3.00
CA TYR A 307 -28.14 4.91 -3.43
C TYR A 307 -28.47 6.40 -3.52
N GLY A 308 -27.61 7.26 -2.98
CA GLY A 308 -27.84 8.70 -2.85
C GLY A 308 -28.80 9.10 -1.73
N LYS A 309 -29.45 8.14 -1.05
CA LYS A 309 -30.39 8.41 0.07
C LYS A 309 -29.80 8.02 1.42
N SER A 310 -29.41 6.76 1.58
CA SER A 310 -28.82 6.24 2.81
C SER A 310 -27.36 5.81 2.66
N TRP A 311 -26.90 5.59 1.44
CA TRP A 311 -25.51 5.26 1.17
C TRP A 311 -25.06 5.77 -0.21
N MET A 312 -23.75 5.98 -0.37
CA MET A 312 -23.13 6.36 -1.64
C MET A 312 -21.66 6.01 -1.69
N TYR A 313 -21.07 6.00 -2.87
CA TYR A 313 -19.62 5.94 -3.05
C TYR A 313 -19.02 7.33 -3.03
N SER A 314 -17.73 7.40 -2.61
CA SER A 314 -16.89 8.57 -2.83
C SER A 314 -15.46 8.16 -3.09
N ASP A 315 -14.82 8.81 -4.06
CA ASP A 315 -13.42 8.62 -4.41
C ASP A 315 -12.48 9.68 -3.78
N MET A 316 -13.02 10.63 -3.00
CA MET A 316 -12.25 11.65 -2.29
C MET A 316 -11.19 11.02 -1.38
N HIS A 317 -10.14 11.79 -1.08
CA HIS A 317 -9.06 11.34 -0.21
C HIS A 317 -9.57 10.92 1.18
N PRO A 318 -9.00 9.85 1.80
CA PRO A 318 -9.43 9.37 3.12
C PRO A 318 -9.45 10.45 4.21
N PHE A 319 -8.49 11.37 4.23
CA PHE A 319 -8.48 12.48 5.20
C PHE A 319 -9.67 13.43 5.02
N VAL A 320 -10.05 13.72 3.79
CA VAL A 320 -11.21 14.59 3.50
C VAL A 320 -12.48 13.94 3.97
N LEU A 321 -12.70 12.66 3.62
CA LEU A 321 -13.86 11.89 4.06
C LEU A 321 -13.86 11.68 5.57
N GLY A 322 -12.70 11.34 6.14
CA GLY A 322 -12.54 11.11 7.57
C GLY A 322 -12.88 12.36 8.40
N LYS A 323 -12.41 13.55 8.00
CA LYS A 323 -12.74 14.81 8.72
C LYS A 323 -14.25 15.09 8.74
N LYS A 324 -14.97 14.76 7.67
CA LYS A 324 -16.43 14.94 7.56
C LYS A 324 -17.23 13.81 8.22
N SER A 325 -16.65 12.62 8.39
CA SER A 325 -17.33 11.49 8.99
C SER A 325 -17.45 11.63 10.50
N ILE A 326 -18.47 10.95 11.09
CA ILE A 326 -18.59 10.80 12.53
C ILE A 326 -17.52 9.83 13.04
N PHE A 327 -17.44 8.66 12.42
CA PHE A 327 -16.45 7.60 12.64
C PHE A 327 -16.29 6.77 11.37
N SER A 328 -15.38 5.81 11.38
CA SER A 328 -15.22 4.89 10.26
C SER A 328 -15.45 3.43 10.64
N ILE A 329 -15.78 2.60 9.65
CA ILE A 329 -15.85 1.14 9.75
C ILE A 329 -14.92 0.55 8.70
N SER A 330 -14.11 -0.44 9.08
CA SER A 330 -13.12 -1.09 8.21
C SER A 330 -13.26 -2.60 8.24
N PHE A 331 -12.93 -3.25 7.11
CA PHE A 331 -12.74 -4.70 7.00
C PHE A 331 -11.26 -5.07 6.96
N PHE A 332 -10.44 -4.46 7.79
CA PHE A 332 -8.98 -4.56 7.77
C PHE A 332 -8.31 -3.67 6.70
N SER A 333 -7.88 -2.49 7.10
CA SER A 333 -7.18 -1.54 6.25
C SER A 333 -6.23 -0.66 7.05
N SER A 334 -5.05 -0.34 6.50
CA SER A 334 -4.11 0.60 7.12
C SER A 334 -4.65 2.05 7.21
N VAL A 335 -5.71 2.38 6.49
CA VAL A 335 -6.40 3.69 6.59
C VAL A 335 -6.94 3.95 8.00
N VAL A 336 -7.09 2.92 8.85
CA VAL A 336 -7.46 3.11 10.26
C VAL A 336 -6.45 3.97 11.02
N ILE A 337 -5.18 3.90 10.64
CA ILE A 337 -4.11 4.72 11.23
C ILE A 337 -4.27 6.17 10.78
N ASP A 338 -4.66 6.40 9.53
CA ASP A 338 -4.95 7.74 9.00
C ASP A 338 -6.16 8.38 9.71
N MET A 339 -7.16 7.57 10.06
CA MET A 339 -8.31 8.04 10.85
C MET A 339 -7.88 8.48 12.25
N LEU A 340 -6.99 7.73 12.91
CA LEU A 340 -6.46 8.13 14.22
C LEU A 340 -5.64 9.41 14.15
N ALA A 341 -4.90 9.66 13.07
CA ALA A 341 -4.16 10.91 12.86
C ALA A 341 -5.07 12.15 12.83
N ILE A 342 -6.35 11.98 12.51
CA ILE A 342 -7.36 13.05 12.51
C ILE A 342 -8.39 12.88 13.63
N ASN A 343 -8.05 12.14 14.68
CA ASN A 343 -8.91 11.89 15.85
C ASN A 343 -10.27 11.29 15.51
N LYS A 344 -10.30 10.30 14.61
CA LYS A 344 -11.51 9.55 14.24
C LYS A 344 -11.39 8.09 14.65
N PRO A 345 -12.31 7.54 15.45
CA PRO A 345 -12.30 6.12 15.80
C PRO A 345 -12.71 5.28 14.59
N THR A 346 -12.13 4.08 14.51
CA THR A 346 -12.51 3.07 13.51
C THR A 346 -13.00 1.81 14.22
N ILE A 347 -14.16 1.33 13.80
CA ILE A 347 -14.65 -0.01 14.14
C ILE A 347 -14.11 -0.97 13.08
N GLU A 348 -13.35 -1.99 13.48
CA GLU A 348 -12.94 -3.07 12.59
C GLU A 348 -13.94 -4.22 12.68
N TYR A 349 -14.76 -4.39 11.64
CA TYR A 349 -15.71 -5.50 11.56
C TYR A 349 -15.04 -6.69 10.84
N LEU A 350 -14.51 -7.63 11.63
CA LEU A 350 -13.83 -8.81 11.09
C LEU A 350 -13.95 -9.98 12.06
N ASN A 351 -14.47 -11.10 11.56
CA ASN A 351 -14.49 -12.38 12.29
C ASN A 351 -13.64 -13.40 11.54
N LEU A 352 -12.56 -13.87 12.16
CA LEU A 352 -11.65 -14.89 11.62
C LEU A 352 -11.92 -16.30 12.18
N GLU A 353 -12.82 -16.43 13.13
CA GLU A 353 -13.20 -17.70 13.75
C GLU A 353 -13.71 -18.70 12.70
N GLY A 354 -13.26 -19.95 12.80
CA GLY A 354 -13.60 -21.02 11.86
C GLY A 354 -13.04 -20.84 10.44
N LEU A 355 -12.06 -19.96 10.24
CA LEU A 355 -11.27 -19.87 9.02
C LEU A 355 -9.94 -20.59 9.23
N ASP A 356 -9.80 -21.83 8.79
CA ASP A 356 -8.63 -22.71 9.01
C ASP A 356 -7.28 -22.04 8.79
N LEU A 357 -7.20 -21.12 7.82
CA LEU A 357 -5.96 -20.39 7.51
C LEU A 357 -5.56 -19.40 8.60
N TYR A 358 -6.52 -18.87 9.35
CA TYR A 358 -6.30 -17.78 10.32
C TYR A 358 -6.65 -18.17 11.74
N ASP A 359 -7.45 -19.22 11.94
CA ASP A 359 -7.79 -19.77 13.25
C ASP A 359 -6.88 -20.96 13.60
N SER A 360 -5.60 -20.64 13.78
CA SER A 360 -4.56 -21.60 14.19
C SER A 360 -3.95 -21.19 15.54
N SER A 361 -3.15 -22.08 16.14
CA SER A 361 -2.43 -21.79 17.37
C SER A 361 -1.45 -20.62 17.24
N ASP A 362 -0.97 -20.35 16.01
CA ASP A 362 0.03 -19.32 15.73
C ASP A 362 -0.59 -17.97 15.33
N SER A 363 -1.94 -17.89 15.32
CA SER A 363 -2.65 -16.66 14.99
C SER A 363 -2.61 -15.67 16.16
N LEU A 364 -2.54 -14.37 15.84
CA LEU A 364 -2.77 -13.31 16.83
C LEU A 364 -4.17 -13.47 17.44
N ARG A 365 -4.28 -13.30 18.76
CA ARG A 365 -5.56 -13.43 19.48
C ARG A 365 -5.83 -12.22 20.35
N ASP A 366 -7.10 -11.84 20.44
CA ASP A 366 -7.57 -10.82 21.38
C ASP A 366 -7.64 -11.36 22.82
N GLU A 367 -8.04 -10.51 23.76
CA GLU A 367 -8.17 -10.86 25.18
C GLU A 367 -9.20 -11.99 25.43
N SER A 368 -10.16 -12.16 24.53
CA SER A 368 -11.17 -13.22 24.58
C SER A 368 -10.69 -14.53 23.91
N GLY A 369 -9.48 -14.54 23.35
CA GLY A 369 -8.89 -15.67 22.64
C GLY A 369 -9.37 -15.83 21.19
N ASN A 370 -10.09 -14.87 20.63
CA ASN A 370 -10.51 -14.91 19.22
C ASN A 370 -9.37 -14.51 18.28
N PRO A 371 -9.23 -15.18 17.13
CA PRO A 371 -8.20 -14.80 16.15
C PRO A 371 -8.46 -13.40 15.60
N VAL A 372 -7.40 -12.59 15.56
CA VAL A 372 -7.47 -11.18 15.13
C VAL A 372 -6.29 -10.81 14.24
N PHE A 373 -6.40 -9.68 13.53
CA PHE A 373 -5.29 -9.05 12.85
C PHE A 373 -4.65 -7.95 13.69
N GLN A 374 -3.51 -7.43 13.20
CA GLN A 374 -2.63 -6.55 13.93
C GLN A 374 -3.29 -5.31 14.54
N PHE A 375 -4.22 -4.66 13.84
CA PHE A 375 -4.79 -3.40 14.35
C PHE A 375 -5.64 -3.61 15.61
N ARG A 376 -6.38 -4.72 15.67
CA ARG A 376 -7.10 -5.12 16.87
C ARG A 376 -6.13 -5.58 17.96
N TYR A 377 -5.13 -6.41 17.60
CA TYR A 377 -4.12 -6.91 18.53
C TYR A 377 -3.37 -5.80 19.27
N VAL A 378 -3.03 -4.70 18.57
CA VAL A 378 -2.36 -3.54 19.18
C VAL A 378 -3.31 -2.43 19.62
N ASN A 379 -4.61 -2.71 19.73
CA ASN A 379 -5.64 -1.81 20.21
C ASN A 379 -5.70 -0.44 19.48
N LEU A 380 -5.59 -0.46 18.15
CA LEU A 380 -5.74 0.72 17.29
C LEU A 380 -7.14 0.85 16.68
N VAL A 381 -8.01 -0.14 16.92
CA VAL A 381 -9.39 -0.17 16.43
C VAL A 381 -10.33 -0.73 17.48
N LEU A 382 -11.62 -0.43 17.35
CA LEU A 382 -12.68 -1.06 18.09
C LEU A 382 -13.08 -2.35 17.36
N GLY A 383 -12.63 -3.50 17.84
CA GLY A 383 -12.83 -4.77 17.16
C GLY A 383 -14.24 -5.33 17.37
N VAL A 384 -14.93 -5.72 16.30
CA VAL A 384 -16.24 -6.40 16.37
C VAL A 384 -16.28 -7.61 15.46
N SER A 385 -16.96 -8.65 15.92
CA SER A 385 -17.18 -9.90 15.19
C SER A 385 -18.68 -10.19 14.97
N ALA A 386 -19.54 -9.45 15.66
CA ALA A 386 -20.98 -9.64 15.64
C ALA A 386 -21.77 -8.32 15.75
N LYS A 387 -23.05 -8.36 15.37
CA LYS A 387 -23.95 -7.20 15.33
C LYS A 387 -24.10 -6.52 16.71
N LEU A 388 -24.18 -7.29 17.79
CA LEU A 388 -24.37 -6.75 19.14
C LEU A 388 -23.17 -5.89 19.57
N GLU A 389 -21.95 -6.35 19.30
CA GLU A 389 -20.73 -5.60 19.58
C GLU A 389 -20.67 -4.30 18.74
N LEU A 390 -21.10 -4.38 17.47
CA LEU A 390 -21.21 -3.20 16.61
C LEU A 390 -22.18 -2.17 17.20
N GLU A 391 -23.36 -2.60 17.66
CA GLU A 391 -24.35 -1.72 18.31
C GLU A 391 -23.75 -1.01 19.53
N GLN A 392 -23.09 -1.77 20.41
CA GLN A 392 -22.47 -1.23 21.62
C GLN A 392 -21.42 -0.16 21.32
N TYR A 393 -20.53 -0.41 20.34
CA TYR A 393 -19.52 0.59 19.97
C TYR A 393 -20.11 1.79 19.24
N VAL A 394 -21.11 1.60 18.38
CA VAL A 394 -21.80 2.74 17.74
C VAL A 394 -22.45 3.62 18.80
N GLU A 395 -23.15 3.04 19.77
CA GLU A 395 -23.77 3.77 20.88
C GLU A 395 -22.70 4.48 21.74
N SER A 396 -21.58 3.80 22.03
CA SER A 396 -20.48 4.38 22.78
C SER A 396 -19.86 5.59 22.06
N ILE A 397 -19.64 5.49 20.74
CA ILE A 397 -19.10 6.61 19.95
C ILE A 397 -20.09 7.79 19.95
N LEU A 398 -21.40 7.52 19.76
CA LEU A 398 -22.38 8.58 19.67
C LEU A 398 -22.63 9.29 21.01
N ASN A 399 -22.53 8.58 22.13
CA ASN A 399 -22.86 9.10 23.45
C ASN A 399 -21.62 9.51 24.28
N GLN A 400 -20.44 8.89 24.01
CA GLN A 400 -19.24 9.01 24.85
C GLN A 400 -17.98 9.09 23.97
N TYR A 401 -17.99 9.95 22.96
CA TYR A 401 -16.96 10.03 21.92
C TYR A 401 -15.54 10.09 22.49
N GLU A 402 -15.26 11.06 23.36
CA GLU A 402 -13.92 11.27 23.92
C GLU A 402 -13.43 10.08 24.75
N MET A 403 -14.32 9.45 25.52
CA MET A 403 -13.97 8.26 26.29
C MET A 403 -13.67 7.07 25.38
N THR A 404 -14.34 6.97 24.26
CA THR A 404 -14.17 5.87 23.30
C THR A 404 -12.89 6.03 22.47
N ILE A 405 -12.55 7.25 22.05
CA ILE A 405 -11.39 7.47 21.19
C ILE A 405 -10.07 7.61 21.96
N SER A 406 -10.09 8.11 23.19
CA SER A 406 -8.89 8.42 23.98
C SER A 406 -7.92 7.21 24.12
N PRO A 407 -8.40 5.99 24.43
CA PRO A 407 -7.53 4.81 24.47
C PRO A 407 -6.85 4.52 23.14
N LEU A 408 -7.57 4.63 22.02
CA LEU A 408 -7.04 4.39 20.67
C LEU A 408 -5.96 5.43 20.31
N CYS A 409 -6.22 6.70 20.60
CA CYS A 409 -5.23 7.77 20.41
C CYS A 409 -4.00 7.57 21.30
N SER A 410 -4.16 7.07 22.51
CA SER A 410 -3.04 6.73 23.38
C SER A 410 -2.16 5.63 22.79
N MET A 411 -2.76 4.58 22.25
CA MET A 411 -2.03 3.50 21.56
C MET A 411 -1.39 3.97 20.25
N TYR A 412 -2.08 4.82 19.47
CA TYR A 412 -1.50 5.47 18.32
C TYR A 412 -0.25 6.26 18.72
N LYS A 413 -0.34 7.10 19.74
CA LYS A 413 0.81 7.85 20.28
C LYS A 413 1.94 6.96 20.77
N LYS A 414 1.66 5.81 21.33
CA LYS A 414 2.66 4.85 21.79
C LYS A 414 3.48 4.25 20.64
N TYR A 415 2.86 3.96 19.50
CA TYR A 415 3.48 3.22 18.42
C TYR A 415 4.03 4.09 17.30
N PHE A 416 3.43 5.25 17.04
CA PHE A 416 3.77 6.09 15.88
C PHE A 416 4.37 7.43 16.33
N MET A 417 5.70 7.48 16.44
CA MET A 417 6.49 8.65 16.87
C MET A 417 7.50 9.01 15.79
N PRO A 418 7.88 10.29 15.60
CA PRO A 418 7.23 11.51 16.07
C PRO A 418 5.89 11.78 15.36
N PHE A 419 5.02 12.64 15.93
CA PHE A 419 3.69 12.89 15.39
C PHE A 419 3.62 13.95 14.30
N ASP A 420 4.48 14.94 14.33
CA ASP A 420 4.47 16.07 13.40
C ASP A 420 5.89 16.42 12.98
N GLY A 421 6.03 16.89 11.73
CA GLY A 421 7.33 17.19 11.14
C GLY A 421 8.10 15.97 10.62
N ALA A 422 7.48 14.80 10.52
CA ALA A 422 8.08 13.59 9.99
C ALA A 422 8.58 13.78 8.55
N SER A 423 7.79 14.42 7.69
CA SER A 423 8.17 14.70 6.30
C SER A 423 9.42 15.57 6.20
N LYS A 424 9.51 16.60 7.04
CA LYS A 424 10.68 17.52 7.08
C LYS A 424 11.92 16.80 7.60
N MET A 425 11.76 15.95 8.62
CA MET A 425 12.86 15.16 9.18
C MET A 425 13.42 14.19 8.12
N VAL A 426 12.56 13.42 7.47
CA VAL A 426 12.94 12.47 6.42
C VAL A 426 13.59 13.19 5.24
N ALA A 427 13.00 14.29 4.77
CA ALA A 427 13.57 15.07 3.67
C ALA A 427 14.97 15.61 3.99
N ASN A 428 15.18 16.10 5.21
CA ASN A 428 16.49 16.58 5.64
C ASN A 428 17.53 15.45 5.76
N ASP A 429 17.14 14.29 6.24
CA ASP A 429 18.06 13.13 6.36
C ASP A 429 18.44 12.61 4.96
N ILE A 430 17.48 12.47 4.05
CA ILE A 430 17.73 12.11 2.64
C ILE A 430 18.73 13.09 2.02
N TYR A 431 18.46 14.39 2.14
CA TYR A 431 19.31 15.42 1.58
C TYR A 431 20.76 15.32 2.08
N LYS A 432 20.93 15.20 3.39
CA LYS A 432 22.27 15.04 4.00
C LYS A 432 23.00 13.79 3.52
N ARG A 433 22.32 12.66 3.42
CA ARG A 433 22.92 11.39 2.97
C ARG A 433 23.32 11.44 1.51
N VAL A 434 22.48 12.03 0.66
CA VAL A 434 22.78 12.23 -0.77
C VAL A 434 23.99 13.15 -0.94
N GLU A 435 24.06 14.28 -0.24
CA GLU A 435 25.20 15.19 -0.32
C GLU A 435 26.49 14.55 0.20
N SER A 436 26.42 13.81 1.29
CA SER A 436 27.59 13.07 1.82
C SER A 436 28.09 12.03 0.81
N HIS A 437 27.20 11.36 0.11
CA HIS A 437 27.54 10.37 -0.92
C HIS A 437 28.24 11.03 -2.12
N LYS A 438 27.73 12.16 -2.61
CA LYS A 438 28.36 12.94 -3.70
C LYS A 438 29.80 13.35 -3.34
N ILE A 439 30.02 13.86 -2.13
CA ILE A 439 31.35 14.26 -1.66
C ILE A 439 32.30 13.05 -1.61
N SER A 440 31.84 11.89 -1.18
CA SER A 440 32.64 10.67 -1.14
C SER A 440 33.08 10.24 -2.56
N GLN A 441 32.14 10.20 -3.50
CA GLN A 441 32.43 9.84 -4.90
C GLN A 441 33.45 10.79 -5.54
N GLN A 442 33.36 12.09 -5.27
CA GLN A 442 34.34 13.06 -5.79
C GLN A 442 35.76 12.82 -5.23
N LYS A 443 35.88 12.50 -3.94
CA LYS A 443 37.17 12.16 -3.34
C LYS A 443 37.80 10.91 -3.94
N ASP A 444 37.02 9.86 -4.17
CA ASP A 444 37.50 8.62 -4.76
C ASP A 444 37.97 8.82 -6.22
N THR A 445 37.27 9.69 -6.97
CA THR A 445 37.69 10.07 -8.32
C THR A 445 39.05 10.82 -8.31
N PHE A 446 39.24 11.76 -7.38
CA PHE A 446 40.50 12.48 -7.24
C PHE A 446 41.67 11.59 -6.82
N VAL A 447 41.45 10.62 -5.94
CA VAL A 447 42.49 9.66 -5.51
C VAL A 447 42.91 8.78 -6.69
N ASN A 448 41.95 8.30 -7.49
CA ASN A 448 42.23 7.45 -8.64
C ASN A 448 43.02 8.21 -9.74
N LEU A 449 42.65 9.44 -10.07
CA LEU A 449 43.37 10.28 -11.02
C LEU A 449 44.83 10.55 -10.60
N ASN A 450 45.07 10.79 -9.31
CA ASN A 450 46.41 10.99 -8.78
C ASN A 450 47.27 9.71 -8.70
N SER A 451 46.65 8.54 -8.65
CA SER A 451 47.35 7.25 -8.70
C SER A 451 47.75 6.85 -10.13
N GLU A 452 46.97 7.22 -11.14
CA GLU A 452 47.28 6.98 -12.56
C GLU A 452 48.34 7.93 -13.09
N SER A 453 48.41 9.15 -12.56
CA SER A 453 49.46 10.14 -12.95
C SER A 453 50.85 9.81 -12.39
N LYS A 454 50.98 8.81 -11.53
CA LYS A 454 52.24 8.36 -10.93
C LYS A 454 52.76 7.05 -11.51
N LYS A 455 52.04 6.48 -12.50
CA LYS A 455 52.51 5.37 -13.34
C LYS A 455 52.98 5.89 -14.73
#